data_0d76f3514a96d61ab5e3dd607f9e2f9e
#
_entry.id   0d76f3514a96d61ab5e3dd607f9e2f9e
#
_cell.length_a   1.000
_cell.length_b   1.000
_cell.length_c   1.000
_cell.angle_alpha   90.00
_cell.angle_beta   90.00
_cell.angle_gamma   90.00
#
_symmetry.space_group_name_H-M   'P 1'
#
loop_
_entity.id
_entity.type
_entity.pdbx_description
1 polymer ?
#
loop_
_entity_poly.entity_id
_entity_poly.type
_entity_poly.pdbx_seq_one_letter_code
_entity_poly.pdbx_strand_id
1 'polypeptide(L)'
;MPAMTLLGWFHTIMGIAALLLAIVSIYRYSFIRSTDKEGAAYLLITVIVAGSALGIYNQGGFGVAHILAILTLAAALGGFILERFRLFGKASPYFQAIAYSATILFHMIPAITDFLRRLPVGDPFIDSFESPLLQGFHLSFLGLYLLGVLVQCVRLRSAA
;
A
#
# COMPACT_ATOMS: atom_id res chain seq x y z
N MET A 1 10.97 15.61 14.36
CA MET A 1 9.67 15.58 13.65
C MET A 1 8.57 16.16 14.56
N PRO A 2 7.52 16.82 14.01
CA PRO A 2 6.39 17.26 14.83
C PRO A 2 5.65 16.07 15.44
N ALA A 3 4.98 16.32 16.58
CA ALA A 3 4.16 15.30 17.24
C ALA A 3 3.05 14.80 16.30
N MET A 4 2.67 13.54 16.46
CA MET A 4 1.58 12.97 15.66
C MET A 4 0.24 13.57 16.08
N THR A 5 -0.53 14.03 15.09
CA THR A 5 -1.91 14.49 15.30
C THR A 5 -2.84 13.28 15.55
N LEU A 6 -4.04 13.54 16.04
CA LEU A 6 -5.07 12.51 16.19
C LEU A 6 -5.36 11.81 14.84
N LEU A 7 -5.44 12.58 13.74
CA LEU A 7 -5.60 12.05 12.39
C LEU A 7 -4.41 11.17 11.98
N GLY A 8 -3.17 11.57 12.35
CA GLY A 8 -1.97 10.77 12.11
C GLY A 8 -2.00 9.43 12.84
N TRP A 9 -2.43 9.41 14.09
CA TRP A 9 -2.61 8.16 14.84
C TRP A 9 -3.68 7.25 14.23
N PHE A 10 -4.84 7.83 13.89
CA PHE A 10 -5.90 7.09 13.18
C PHE A 10 -5.38 6.47 11.89
N HIS A 11 -4.72 7.27 11.05
CA HIS A 11 -4.10 6.82 9.79
C HIS A 11 -3.14 5.65 10.00
N THR A 12 -2.24 5.77 10.98
CA THR A 12 -1.23 4.74 11.26
C THR A 12 -1.85 3.43 11.74
N ILE A 13 -2.79 3.49 12.69
CA ILE A 13 -3.46 2.29 13.23
C ILE A 13 -4.25 1.58 12.12
N MET A 14 -5.01 2.34 11.33
CA MET A 14 -5.78 1.78 10.20
C MET A 14 -4.86 1.25 9.11
N GLY A 15 -3.71 1.89 8.86
CA GLY A 15 -2.69 1.42 7.92
C GLY A 15 -2.10 0.07 8.33
N ILE A 16 -1.78 -0.11 9.62
CA ILE A 16 -1.31 -1.41 10.14
C ILE A 16 -2.39 -2.48 9.97
N ALA A 17 -3.65 -2.17 10.30
CA ALA A 17 -4.77 -3.10 10.10
C ALA A 17 -4.94 -3.49 8.63
N ALA A 18 -4.81 -2.53 7.70
CA ALA A 18 -4.84 -2.81 6.26
C ALA A 18 -3.73 -3.78 5.86
N LEU A 19 -2.48 -3.53 6.26
CA LEU A 19 -1.35 -4.41 5.91
C LEU A 19 -1.53 -5.83 6.46
N LEU A 20 -2.04 -5.99 7.69
CA LEU A 20 -2.34 -7.31 8.25
C LEU A 20 -3.41 -8.04 7.43
N LEU A 21 -4.47 -7.35 7.01
CA LEU A 21 -5.51 -7.92 6.15
C LEU A 21 -4.97 -8.29 4.76
N ALA A 22 -4.07 -7.49 4.19
CA ALA A 22 -3.41 -7.82 2.93
C ALA A 22 -2.59 -9.12 3.04
N ILE A 23 -1.81 -9.26 4.13
CA ILE A 23 -1.02 -10.48 4.40
C ILE A 23 -1.96 -11.69 4.50
N VAL A 24 -3.03 -11.58 5.28
CA VAL A 24 -4.01 -12.66 5.44
C VAL A 24 -4.67 -13.02 4.11
N SER A 25 -5.07 -12.01 3.31
CA SER A 25 -5.69 -12.21 2.00
C SER A 25 -4.76 -12.94 1.03
N ILE A 26 -3.49 -12.49 0.94
CA ILE A 26 -2.49 -13.13 0.07
C ILE A 26 -2.15 -14.55 0.56
N TYR A 27 -2.02 -14.75 1.88
CA TYR A 27 -1.74 -16.07 2.45
C TYR A 27 -2.84 -17.07 2.15
N ARG A 28 -4.12 -16.66 2.29
CA ARG A 28 -5.28 -17.55 2.12
C ARG A 28 -5.65 -17.78 0.65
N TYR A 29 -5.57 -16.75 -0.17
CA TYR A 29 -6.13 -16.75 -1.53
C TYR A 29 -5.10 -16.50 -2.62
N SER A 30 -3.86 -16.15 -2.27
CA SER A 30 -2.77 -15.75 -3.18
C SER A 30 -3.01 -14.42 -3.91
N PHE A 31 -4.20 -13.85 -3.79
CA PHE A 31 -4.64 -12.61 -4.44
C PHE A 31 -5.47 -11.79 -3.46
N ILE A 32 -5.52 -10.49 -3.72
CA ILE A 32 -6.51 -9.60 -3.12
C ILE A 32 -7.70 -9.55 -4.08
N ARG A 33 -8.91 -9.76 -3.54
CA ARG A 33 -10.17 -9.68 -4.28
C ARG A 33 -11.20 -8.96 -3.45
N SER A 34 -12.03 -8.12 -4.08
CA SER A 34 -13.14 -7.45 -3.40
C SER A 34 -14.27 -8.42 -3.01
N THR A 35 -14.27 -9.62 -3.55
CA THR A 35 -15.25 -10.68 -3.26
C THR A 35 -14.92 -11.51 -2.02
N ASP A 36 -13.65 -11.48 -1.56
CA ASP A 36 -13.20 -12.19 -0.37
C ASP A 36 -13.29 -11.25 0.84
N LYS A 37 -13.68 -11.76 2.02
CA LYS A 37 -13.90 -10.92 3.21
C LYS A 37 -12.69 -10.09 3.60
N GLU A 38 -11.52 -10.73 3.64
CA GLU A 38 -10.25 -10.08 4.01
C GLU A 38 -9.81 -9.07 2.93
N GLY A 39 -9.98 -9.44 1.66
CA GLY A 39 -9.66 -8.56 0.54
C GLY A 39 -10.59 -7.34 0.47
N ALA A 40 -11.90 -7.53 0.67
CA ALA A 40 -12.86 -6.43 0.74
C ALA A 40 -12.56 -5.50 1.93
N ALA A 41 -12.29 -6.06 3.12
CA ALA A 41 -11.93 -5.29 4.30
C ALA A 41 -10.62 -4.52 4.08
N TYR A 42 -9.61 -5.16 3.50
CA TYR A 42 -8.35 -4.52 3.12
C TYR A 42 -8.58 -3.31 2.21
N LEU A 43 -9.32 -3.50 1.11
CA LEU A 43 -9.56 -2.44 0.13
C LEU A 43 -10.36 -1.28 0.73
N LEU A 44 -11.38 -1.57 1.55
CA LEU A 44 -12.15 -0.54 2.24
C LEU A 44 -11.26 0.29 3.17
N ILE A 45 -10.47 -0.38 4.02
CA ILE A 45 -9.56 0.30 4.95
C ILE A 45 -8.49 1.07 4.16
N THR A 46 -7.97 0.52 3.07
CA THR A 46 -7.00 1.19 2.18
C THR A 46 -7.55 2.52 1.65
N VAL A 47 -8.82 2.56 1.21
CA VAL A 47 -9.45 3.79 0.75
C VAL A 47 -9.57 4.81 1.89
N ILE A 48 -9.96 4.38 3.10
CA ILE A 48 -10.03 5.24 4.30
C ILE A 48 -8.66 5.79 4.66
N VAL A 49 -7.63 4.94 4.68
CA VAL A 49 -6.24 5.32 4.99
C VAL A 49 -5.70 6.31 3.96
N ALA A 50 -5.85 6.01 2.68
CA ALA A 50 -5.40 6.91 1.62
C ALA A 50 -6.17 8.25 1.64
N GLY A 51 -7.47 8.21 1.89
CA GLY A 51 -8.29 9.41 2.06
C GLY A 51 -7.84 10.27 3.26
N SER A 52 -7.57 9.63 4.42
CA SER A 52 -7.06 10.33 5.60
C SER A 52 -5.68 10.95 5.39
N ALA A 53 -4.81 10.30 4.60
CA ALA A 53 -3.48 10.82 4.27
C ALA A 53 -3.55 12.17 3.54
N LEU A 54 -4.57 12.39 2.71
CA LEU A 54 -4.78 13.66 2.00
C LEU A 54 -5.05 14.85 2.95
N GLY A 55 -5.46 14.57 4.20
CA GLY A 55 -5.67 15.59 5.24
C GLY A 55 -4.45 15.80 6.16
N ILE A 56 -3.33 15.09 5.95
CA ILE A 56 -2.17 15.16 6.85
C ILE A 56 -1.10 16.07 6.24
N TYR A 57 -1.00 17.31 6.72
CA TYR A 57 -0.07 18.34 6.24
C TYR A 57 1.09 18.62 7.20
N ASN A 58 1.50 17.64 7.99
CA ASN A 58 2.53 17.81 9.04
C ASN A 58 3.92 18.23 8.52
N GLN A 59 4.15 18.18 7.22
CA GLN A 59 5.41 18.57 6.58
C GLN A 59 5.32 19.85 5.75
N GLY A 60 4.28 20.65 5.97
CA GLY A 60 4.21 22.02 5.44
C GLY A 60 3.59 22.18 4.05
N GLY A 61 2.90 21.15 3.50
CA GLY A 61 2.22 21.29 2.22
C GLY A 61 1.95 19.97 1.50
N PHE A 62 1.51 20.08 0.25
CA PHE A 62 1.33 18.92 -0.64
C PHE A 62 2.70 18.33 -1.01
N GLY A 63 2.89 17.04 -0.77
CA GLY A 63 4.18 16.37 -0.98
C GLY A 63 4.02 14.92 -1.47
N VAL A 64 5.14 14.18 -1.46
CA VAL A 64 5.23 12.79 -1.95
C VAL A 64 4.19 11.88 -1.29
N ALA A 65 3.92 12.05 0.01
CA ALA A 65 2.91 11.26 0.72
C ALA A 65 1.50 11.45 0.14
N HIS A 66 1.14 12.66 -0.27
CA HIS A 66 -0.15 12.95 -0.92
C HIS A 66 -0.22 12.33 -2.32
N ILE A 67 0.90 12.36 -3.08
CA ILE A 67 0.99 11.69 -4.39
C ILE A 67 0.78 10.18 -4.22
N LEU A 68 1.44 9.55 -3.24
CA LEU A 68 1.25 8.13 -2.94
C LEU A 68 -0.19 7.81 -2.52
N ALA A 69 -0.84 8.69 -1.76
CA ALA A 69 -2.26 8.53 -1.40
C ALA A 69 -3.17 8.56 -2.63
N ILE A 70 -2.94 9.49 -3.56
CA ILE A 70 -3.69 9.56 -4.83
C ILE A 70 -3.45 8.32 -5.66
N LEU A 71 -2.19 7.87 -5.80
CA LEU A 71 -1.86 6.65 -6.53
C LEU A 71 -2.49 5.41 -5.88
N THR A 72 -2.56 5.35 -4.55
CA THR A 72 -3.23 4.27 -3.82
C THR A 72 -4.73 4.24 -4.13
N LEU A 73 -5.40 5.40 -4.10
CA LEU A 73 -6.82 5.50 -4.46
C LEU A 73 -7.06 5.11 -5.92
N ALA A 74 -6.21 5.59 -6.84
CA ALA A 74 -6.29 5.25 -8.25
C ALA A 74 -6.07 3.75 -8.51
N ALA A 75 -5.10 3.13 -7.83
CA ALA A 75 -4.83 1.71 -7.94
C ALA A 75 -5.97 0.86 -7.35
N ALA A 76 -6.50 1.24 -6.18
CA ALA A 76 -7.63 0.55 -5.56
C ALA A 76 -8.89 0.63 -6.44
N LEU A 77 -9.22 1.81 -6.94
CA LEU A 77 -10.38 2.02 -7.84
C LEU A 77 -10.17 1.32 -9.19
N GLY A 78 -8.99 1.47 -9.80
CA GLY A 78 -8.66 0.83 -11.07
C GLY A 78 -8.71 -0.70 -10.96
N GLY A 79 -8.15 -1.26 -9.90
CA GLY A 79 -8.23 -2.69 -9.59
C GLY A 79 -9.68 -3.17 -9.44
N PHE A 80 -10.53 -2.40 -8.73
CA PHE A 80 -11.94 -2.71 -8.57
C PHE A 80 -12.72 -2.68 -9.89
N ILE A 81 -12.46 -1.67 -10.73
CA ILE A 81 -13.08 -1.57 -12.07
C ILE A 81 -12.68 -2.77 -12.94
N LEU A 82 -11.39 -3.14 -12.93
CA LEU A 82 -10.88 -4.29 -13.67
C LEU A 82 -11.47 -5.62 -13.18
N GLU A 83 -11.63 -5.76 -11.86
CA GLU A 83 -12.26 -6.94 -11.25
C GLU A 83 -13.73 -7.05 -11.63
N ARG A 84 -14.48 -5.95 -11.56
CA ARG A 84 -15.93 -5.92 -11.73
C ARG A 84 -16.38 -5.99 -13.18
N PHE A 85 -15.69 -5.26 -14.07
CA PHE A 85 -16.12 -5.06 -15.46
C PHE A 85 -15.28 -5.82 -16.48
N ARG A 86 -14.16 -6.40 -16.06
CA ARG A 86 -13.25 -7.16 -16.94
C ARG A 86 -12.92 -6.43 -18.25
N LEU A 87 -12.59 -5.14 -18.16
CA LEU A 87 -12.38 -4.24 -19.32
C LEU A 87 -11.40 -4.78 -20.37
N PHE A 88 -10.42 -5.60 -19.97
CA PHE A 88 -9.46 -6.25 -20.85
C PHE A 88 -9.70 -7.78 -20.99
N GLY A 89 -10.93 -8.22 -20.78
CA GLY A 89 -11.29 -9.62 -20.89
C GLY A 89 -10.40 -10.54 -20.04
N LYS A 90 -9.72 -11.49 -20.66
CA LYS A 90 -8.82 -12.46 -20.01
C LYS A 90 -7.57 -11.82 -19.37
N ALA A 91 -7.20 -10.61 -19.77
CA ALA A 91 -6.06 -9.89 -19.18
C ALA A 91 -6.44 -9.13 -17.90
N SER A 92 -7.74 -8.86 -17.66
CA SER A 92 -8.18 -8.08 -16.49
C SER A 92 -7.68 -8.61 -15.14
N PRO A 93 -7.65 -9.92 -14.83
CA PRO A 93 -7.12 -10.43 -13.57
C PRO A 93 -5.65 -10.11 -13.34
N TYR A 94 -4.84 -10.01 -14.39
CA TYR A 94 -3.42 -9.64 -14.26
C TYR A 94 -3.27 -8.18 -13.87
N PHE A 95 -3.98 -7.28 -14.54
CA PHE A 95 -3.97 -5.85 -14.21
C PHE A 95 -4.57 -5.57 -12.84
N GLN A 96 -5.63 -6.31 -12.44
CA GLN A 96 -6.18 -6.27 -11.08
C GLN A 96 -5.12 -6.66 -10.04
N ALA A 97 -4.42 -7.78 -10.25
CA ALA A 97 -3.38 -8.24 -9.33
C ALA A 97 -2.24 -7.21 -9.20
N ILE A 98 -1.80 -6.62 -10.32
CA ILE A 98 -0.82 -5.54 -10.35
C ILE A 98 -1.31 -4.34 -9.54
N ALA A 99 -2.53 -3.88 -9.80
CA ALA A 99 -3.10 -2.69 -9.16
C ALA A 99 -3.28 -2.87 -7.64
N TYR A 100 -3.89 -3.98 -7.22
CA TYR A 100 -4.10 -4.24 -5.79
C TYR A 100 -2.80 -4.50 -5.04
N SER A 101 -1.83 -5.19 -5.63
CA SER A 101 -0.51 -5.37 -5.02
C SER A 101 0.26 -4.05 -4.92
N ALA A 102 0.09 -3.13 -5.88
CA ALA A 102 0.71 -1.80 -5.81
C ALA A 102 0.22 -1.00 -4.60
N THR A 103 -1.03 -1.18 -4.16
CA THR A 103 -1.51 -0.49 -2.95
C THR A 103 -0.75 -0.91 -1.69
N ILE A 104 -0.27 -2.17 -1.59
CA ILE A 104 0.58 -2.63 -0.49
C ILE A 104 1.92 -1.89 -0.53
N LEU A 105 2.55 -1.80 -1.71
CA LEU A 105 3.81 -1.06 -1.87
C LEU A 105 3.64 0.40 -1.44
N PHE A 106 2.55 1.05 -1.86
CA PHE A 106 2.27 2.44 -1.51
C PHE A 106 1.99 2.65 -0.02
N HIS A 107 1.50 1.65 0.71
CA HIS A 107 1.41 1.68 2.17
C HIS A 107 2.76 1.49 2.84
N MET A 108 3.61 0.59 2.31
CA MET A 108 4.91 0.27 2.92
C MET A 108 5.91 1.42 2.85
N ILE A 109 5.90 2.21 1.76
CA ILE A 109 6.82 3.34 1.57
C ILE A 109 6.68 4.38 2.69
N PRO A 110 5.50 5.00 2.96
CA PRO A 110 5.37 5.95 4.05
C PRO A 110 5.50 5.29 5.43
N ALA A 111 5.08 4.04 5.59
CA ALA A 111 5.16 3.32 6.85
C ALA A 111 6.62 3.18 7.33
N ILE A 112 7.52 2.69 6.46
CA ILE A 112 8.94 2.56 6.82
C ILE A 112 9.61 3.93 6.99
N THR A 113 9.23 4.89 6.15
CA THR A 113 9.76 6.26 6.22
C THR A 113 9.44 6.90 7.56
N ASP A 114 8.19 6.82 8.00
CA ASP A 114 7.75 7.40 9.27
C ASP A 114 8.34 6.63 10.47
N PHE A 115 8.41 5.30 10.38
CA PHE A 115 9.04 4.46 11.40
C PHE A 115 10.50 4.84 11.64
N LEU A 116 11.32 4.85 10.58
CA LEU A 116 12.76 5.13 10.70
C LEU A 116 13.06 6.57 11.13
N ARG A 117 12.20 7.52 10.79
CA ARG A 117 12.35 8.93 11.16
C ARG A 117 11.79 9.29 12.52
N ARG A 118 11.04 8.41 13.17
CA ARG A 118 10.45 8.66 14.49
C ARG A 118 11.04 7.83 15.60
N LEU A 119 11.60 6.68 15.27
CA LEU A 119 12.10 5.74 16.26
C LEU A 119 13.62 5.52 16.13
N PRO A 120 14.33 5.32 17.26
CA PRO A 120 13.89 5.58 18.64
C PRO A 120 13.56 7.05 18.90
N VAL A 121 12.67 7.31 19.85
CA VAL A 121 12.29 8.70 20.20
C VAL A 121 13.51 9.44 20.77
N GLY A 122 13.86 10.58 20.16
CA GLY A 122 15.02 11.38 20.54
C GLY A 122 16.31 11.08 19.77
N ASP A 123 16.44 9.87 19.20
CA ASP A 123 17.60 9.45 18.39
C ASP A 123 17.12 8.54 17.23
N PRO A 124 16.43 9.07 16.21
CA PRO A 124 15.84 8.29 15.14
C PRO A 124 16.90 7.61 14.27
N PHE A 125 16.55 6.46 13.68
CA PHE A 125 17.44 5.70 12.80
C PHE A 125 17.95 6.51 11.61
N ILE A 126 17.16 7.49 11.13
CA ILE A 126 17.52 8.37 10.03
C ILE A 126 17.00 9.80 10.25
N ASP A 127 17.79 10.79 9.79
CA ASP A 127 17.41 12.20 9.83
C ASP A 127 16.95 12.74 8.47
N SER A 128 17.35 12.08 7.38
CA SER A 128 17.13 12.51 6.01
C SER A 128 16.36 11.50 5.17
N PHE A 129 15.59 11.99 4.21
CA PHE A 129 14.99 11.16 3.15
C PHE A 129 16.01 10.58 2.17
N GLU A 130 17.23 11.11 2.15
CA GLU A 130 18.34 10.65 1.29
C GLU A 130 19.15 9.51 1.94
N SER A 131 18.76 9.06 3.14
CA SER A 131 19.46 8.00 3.84
C SER A 131 19.53 6.72 2.99
N PRO A 132 20.74 6.13 2.82
CA PRO A 132 20.91 4.86 2.09
C PRO A 132 20.09 3.73 2.70
N LEU A 133 19.89 3.74 4.03
CA LEU A 133 19.05 2.76 4.73
C LEU A 133 17.59 2.84 4.26
N LEU A 134 17.02 4.05 4.17
CA LEU A 134 15.66 4.24 3.68
C LEU A 134 15.50 3.84 2.22
N GLN A 135 16.46 4.23 1.38
CA GLN A 135 16.48 3.86 -0.04
C GLN A 135 16.57 2.34 -0.21
N GLY A 136 17.37 1.66 0.62
CA GLY A 136 17.48 0.21 0.64
C GLY A 136 16.16 -0.47 0.95
N PHE A 137 15.39 0.04 1.93
CA PHE A 137 14.04 -0.46 2.22
C PHE A 137 13.07 -0.24 1.06
N HIS A 138 13.07 0.96 0.45
CA HIS A 138 12.20 1.24 -0.68
C HIS A 138 12.50 0.33 -1.87
N LEU A 139 13.77 0.10 -2.21
CA LEU A 139 14.17 -0.83 -3.27
C LEU A 139 13.79 -2.28 -2.94
N SER A 140 13.94 -2.70 -1.67
CA SER A 140 13.54 -4.03 -1.22
C SER A 140 12.03 -4.24 -1.37
N PHE A 141 11.21 -3.25 -0.99
CA PHE A 141 9.76 -3.32 -1.15
C PHE A 141 9.33 -3.34 -2.62
N LEU A 142 10.01 -2.57 -3.47
CA LEU A 142 9.79 -2.63 -4.92
C LEU A 142 10.15 -4.02 -5.47
N GLY A 143 11.26 -4.59 -5.05
CA GLY A 143 11.67 -5.95 -5.43
C GLY A 143 10.65 -7.01 -4.99
N LEU A 144 10.16 -6.92 -3.75
CA LEU A 144 9.12 -7.81 -3.22
C LEU A 144 7.78 -7.66 -3.98
N TYR A 145 7.41 -6.43 -4.32
CA TYR A 145 6.23 -6.16 -5.14
C TYR A 145 6.35 -6.82 -6.52
N LEU A 146 7.47 -6.60 -7.22
CA LEU A 146 7.69 -7.18 -8.55
C LEU A 146 7.69 -8.71 -8.51
N LEU A 147 8.37 -9.31 -7.53
CA LEU A 147 8.37 -10.75 -7.32
C LEU A 147 6.97 -11.28 -6.99
N GLY A 148 6.24 -10.61 -6.12
CA GLY A 148 4.87 -10.98 -5.76
C GLY A 148 3.92 -10.95 -6.96
N VAL A 149 3.98 -9.87 -7.76
CA VAL A 149 3.20 -9.75 -9.00
C VAL A 149 3.57 -10.84 -10.00
N LEU A 150 4.87 -11.13 -10.17
CA LEU A 150 5.32 -12.21 -11.05
C LEU A 150 4.73 -13.57 -10.62
N VAL A 151 4.81 -13.90 -9.34
CA VAL A 151 4.22 -15.14 -8.78
C VAL A 151 2.71 -15.18 -9.01
N GLN A 152 2.00 -14.07 -8.79
CA GLN A 152 0.56 -13.98 -9.05
C GLN A 152 0.23 -14.18 -10.54
N CYS A 153 0.99 -13.56 -11.44
CA CYS A 153 0.82 -13.74 -12.88
C CYS A 153 1.03 -15.19 -13.33
N VAL A 154 2.06 -15.87 -12.79
CA VAL A 154 2.30 -17.28 -13.08
C VAL A 154 1.13 -18.14 -12.59
N ARG A 155 0.62 -17.90 -11.39
CA ARG A 155 -0.56 -18.64 -10.84
C ARG A 155 -1.82 -18.38 -11.67
N LEU A 156 -2.07 -17.15 -12.11
CA LEU A 156 -3.21 -16.83 -12.98
C LEU A 156 -3.12 -17.57 -14.33
N ARG A 157 -1.91 -17.64 -14.90
CA ARG A 157 -1.67 -18.37 -16.14
C ARG A 157 -1.92 -19.88 -15.99
N SER A 158 -1.51 -20.47 -14.86
CA SER A 158 -1.69 -21.91 -14.60
C SER A 158 -3.14 -22.29 -14.30
N ALA A 159 -4.00 -21.33 -13.98
CA ALA A 159 -5.41 -21.52 -13.67
C ALA A 159 -6.34 -21.19 -14.86
N ALA A 160 -5.82 -20.69 -15.97
CA ALA A 160 -6.54 -20.30 -17.19
C ALA A 160 -6.57 -21.43 -18.23
#